data_4f05bbcd7b8bf5242717da70ab822b79
#
_entry.id   4f05bbcd7b8bf5242717da70ab822b79
#
_cell.length_a   1.000
_cell.length_b   1.000
_cell.length_c   1.000
_cell.angle_alpha   90.00
_cell.angle_beta   90.00
_cell.angle_gamma   90.00
#
_symmetry.space_group_name_H-M   'P 1'
#
loop_
_entity.id
_entity.type
_entity.pdbx_description
1 polymer ?
#
loop_
_entity_poly.entity_id
_entity_poly.type
_entity_poly.pdbx_seq_one_letter_code
_entity_poly.pdbx_strand_id
1 'polypeptide(L)'
;AVAWVDKWPDWPSPALVLVGPPGCGKTHLGQVWQKRAGASVFEPGGAVIREPIETPVFVDSPNDPAHDEEIFHLYNSIAASGKHLLVATEVPPVRWNGRLPDLKSRLSAAPHISIEAPNETLIAAVMMKMFADQQIDVGAEVISYLVNRMERSFEAARLLVDRLNNASLATKRRITVPLAREVIQTPPEEDKEI
;
A
#
# COMPACT_ATOMS: atom_id res chain seq x y z
N ALA A 1 11.36 -6.55 2.99
CA ALA A 1 10.72 -6.05 1.76
C ALA A 1 11.61 -5.01 1.09
N VAL A 2 12.02 -3.93 1.77
CA VAL A 2 12.82 -2.83 1.20
C VAL A 2 14.08 -3.34 0.47
N ALA A 3 14.86 -4.22 1.09
CA ALA A 3 16.07 -4.78 0.50
C ALA A 3 15.86 -5.49 -0.86
N TRP A 4 14.67 -6.03 -1.12
CA TRP A 4 14.33 -6.62 -2.41
C TRP A 4 13.99 -5.57 -3.46
N VAL A 5 13.28 -4.52 -3.06
CA VAL A 5 13.01 -3.36 -3.92
C VAL A 5 14.33 -2.67 -4.28
N ASP A 6 15.28 -2.61 -3.35
CA ASP A 6 16.61 -2.02 -3.57
C ASP A 6 17.50 -2.84 -4.52
N LYS A 7 17.28 -4.15 -4.64
CA LYS A 7 17.98 -4.99 -5.61
C LYS A 7 17.54 -4.79 -7.05
N TRP A 8 16.43 -4.08 -7.29
CA TRP A 8 16.04 -3.78 -8.66
C TRP A 8 17.16 -3.00 -9.38
N PRO A 9 17.50 -3.29 -10.66
CA PRO A 9 16.83 -4.22 -11.59
C PRO A 9 17.26 -5.69 -11.53
N ASP A 10 18.12 -6.10 -10.61
CA ASP A 10 18.73 -7.43 -10.55
C ASP A 10 17.78 -8.47 -9.89
N TRP A 11 16.51 -8.47 -10.29
CA TRP A 11 15.57 -9.49 -9.84
C TRP A 11 15.74 -10.80 -10.64
N PRO A 12 15.64 -11.98 -9.98
CA PRO A 12 15.81 -13.27 -10.63
C PRO A 12 14.63 -13.70 -11.51
N SER A 13 13.57 -12.88 -11.57
CA SER A 13 12.33 -13.14 -12.29
C SER A 13 11.80 -11.84 -12.89
N PRO A 14 11.06 -11.91 -14.00
CA PRO A 14 10.35 -10.75 -14.54
C PRO A 14 9.36 -10.11 -13.56
N ALA A 15 8.87 -10.88 -12.58
CA ALA A 15 7.94 -10.39 -11.57
C ALA A 15 8.47 -10.53 -10.16
N LEU A 16 8.06 -9.60 -9.28
CA LEU A 16 8.19 -9.65 -7.82
C LEU A 16 6.81 -9.45 -7.20
N VAL A 17 6.45 -10.24 -6.20
CA VAL A 17 5.14 -10.15 -5.54
C VAL A 17 5.31 -9.70 -4.09
N LEU A 18 4.70 -8.58 -3.75
CA LEU A 18 4.55 -8.10 -2.38
C LEU A 18 3.26 -8.67 -1.79
N VAL A 19 3.36 -9.37 -0.68
CA VAL A 19 2.22 -9.99 0.00
C VAL A 19 2.09 -9.45 1.41
N GLY A 20 0.89 -9.09 1.83
CA GLY A 20 0.67 -8.65 3.21
C GLY A 20 -0.77 -8.15 3.44
N PRO A 21 -1.18 -7.99 4.71
CA PRO A 21 -2.51 -7.53 5.05
C PRO A 21 -2.79 -6.12 4.52
N PRO A 22 -4.06 -5.69 4.47
CA PRO A 22 -4.43 -4.30 4.20
C PRO A 22 -3.65 -3.33 5.11
N GLY A 23 -3.34 -2.15 4.59
CA GLY A 23 -2.69 -1.09 5.38
C GLY A 23 -1.25 -1.36 5.86
N CYS A 24 -0.60 -2.48 5.47
CA CYS A 24 0.78 -2.79 5.87
C CYS A 24 1.86 -2.04 5.07
N GLY A 25 1.48 -1.23 4.08
CA GLY A 25 2.40 -0.39 3.31
C GLY A 25 2.82 -0.94 1.95
N LYS A 26 2.15 -1.95 1.39
CA LYS A 26 2.45 -2.49 0.04
C LYS A 26 2.38 -1.42 -1.03
N THR A 27 1.27 -0.70 -1.10
CA THR A 27 1.06 0.40 -2.06
C THR A 27 2.15 1.47 -1.94
N HIS A 28 2.48 1.87 -0.71
CA HIS A 28 3.55 2.84 -0.47
C HIS A 28 4.90 2.34 -0.99
N LEU A 29 5.28 1.09 -0.68
CA LEU A 29 6.51 0.51 -1.16
C LEU A 29 6.51 0.37 -2.70
N GLY A 30 5.37 0.02 -3.28
CA GLY A 30 5.15 0.00 -4.73
C GLY A 30 5.37 1.37 -5.37
N GLN A 31 4.84 2.43 -4.77
CA GLN A 31 5.03 3.81 -5.24
C GLN A 31 6.48 4.30 -5.11
N VAL A 32 7.18 3.91 -4.05
CA VAL A 32 8.62 4.19 -3.89
C VAL A 32 9.42 3.53 -5.02
N TRP A 33 9.13 2.25 -5.29
CA TRP A 33 9.77 1.54 -6.40
C TRP A 33 9.39 2.16 -7.75
N GLN A 34 8.11 2.49 -7.96
CA GLN A 34 7.62 3.14 -9.17
C GLN A 34 8.42 4.40 -9.50
N LYS A 35 8.60 5.29 -8.53
CA LYS A 35 9.38 6.52 -8.71
C LYS A 35 10.84 6.23 -9.05
N ARG A 36 11.45 5.24 -8.39
CA ARG A 36 12.85 4.87 -8.61
C ARG A 36 13.06 4.20 -9.97
N ALA A 37 12.14 3.35 -10.38
CA ALA A 37 12.22 2.57 -11.61
C ALA A 37 11.68 3.31 -12.84
N GLY A 38 11.04 4.46 -12.68
CA GLY A 38 10.26 5.10 -13.75
C GLY A 38 9.12 4.22 -14.23
N ALA A 39 8.54 3.42 -13.32
CA ALA A 39 7.50 2.45 -13.65
C ALA A 39 6.14 3.13 -13.87
N SER A 40 5.35 2.59 -14.80
CA SER A 40 3.94 2.94 -14.96
C SER A 40 3.08 2.15 -13.98
N VAL A 41 1.91 2.68 -13.64
CA VAL A 41 0.88 1.94 -12.90
C VAL A 41 -0.08 1.33 -13.92
N PHE A 42 -0.40 0.06 -13.73
CA PHE A 42 -1.43 -0.61 -14.49
C PHE A 42 -2.69 -0.76 -13.63
N GLU A 43 -3.78 -0.19 -14.12
CA GLU A 43 -5.09 -0.30 -13.51
C GLU A 43 -5.93 -1.28 -14.35
N PRO A 44 -6.27 -2.46 -13.80
CA PRO A 44 -7.10 -3.44 -14.52
C PRO A 44 -8.46 -2.83 -14.92
N GLY A 45 -8.93 -3.18 -16.13
CA GLY A 45 -10.16 -2.61 -16.69
C GLY A 45 -10.04 -1.19 -17.23
N GLY A 46 -8.87 -0.58 -17.16
CA GLY A 46 -8.61 0.80 -17.60
C GLY A 46 -8.12 0.89 -19.04
N ALA A 47 -6.81 0.99 -19.23
CA ALA A 47 -6.21 1.24 -20.53
C ALA A 47 -5.73 -0.05 -21.20
N VAL A 48 -5.86 -0.11 -22.52
CA VAL A 48 -5.25 -1.17 -23.34
C VAL A 48 -3.73 -1.16 -23.14
N ILE A 49 -3.16 -2.33 -22.89
CA ILE A 49 -1.71 -2.51 -22.81
C ILE A 49 -1.12 -2.13 -24.17
N ARG A 50 -0.30 -1.09 -24.19
CA ARG A 50 0.42 -0.69 -25.39
C ARG A 50 1.71 -1.48 -25.50
N GLU A 51 1.89 -2.19 -26.61
CA GLU A 51 3.13 -2.88 -26.92
C GLU A 51 3.98 -2.08 -27.93
N PRO A 52 5.32 -2.12 -27.82
CA PRO A 52 6.10 -2.80 -26.80
C PRO A 52 6.04 -2.07 -25.45
N ILE A 53 6.18 -2.84 -24.34
CA ILE A 53 6.27 -2.26 -22.99
C ILE A 53 7.66 -1.65 -22.82
N GLU A 54 7.69 -0.34 -22.64
CA GLU A 54 8.96 0.42 -22.54
C GLU A 54 9.43 0.61 -21.09
N THR A 55 8.51 0.59 -20.13
CA THR A 55 8.80 0.85 -18.71
C THR A 55 8.44 -0.35 -17.84
N PRO A 56 9.05 -0.52 -16.66
CA PRO A 56 8.55 -1.44 -15.65
C PRO A 56 7.11 -1.07 -15.25
N VAL A 57 6.36 -2.01 -14.68
CA VAL A 57 4.95 -1.81 -14.35
C VAL A 57 4.65 -2.21 -12.91
N PHE A 58 3.85 -1.41 -12.22
CA PHE A 58 3.29 -1.70 -10.91
C PHE A 58 1.80 -2.01 -11.02
N VAL A 59 1.37 -3.11 -10.41
CA VAL A 59 -0.03 -3.53 -10.28
C VAL A 59 -0.36 -3.62 -8.80
N ASP A 60 -1.29 -2.78 -8.35
CA ASP A 60 -1.72 -2.78 -6.95
C ASP A 60 -3.06 -3.50 -6.80
N SER A 61 -3.09 -4.47 -5.90
CA SER A 61 -4.29 -5.19 -5.46
C SER A 61 -5.14 -5.76 -6.61
N PRO A 62 -4.60 -6.64 -7.47
CA PRO A 62 -5.36 -7.25 -8.56
C PRO A 62 -6.34 -8.30 -8.02
N ASN A 63 -7.40 -7.84 -7.34
CA ASN A 63 -8.29 -8.72 -6.57
C ASN A 63 -9.45 -9.30 -7.40
N ASP A 64 -9.82 -8.66 -8.53
CA ASP A 64 -10.92 -9.10 -9.38
C ASP A 64 -10.45 -10.12 -10.42
N PRO A 65 -10.99 -11.38 -10.37
CA PRO A 65 -10.69 -12.40 -11.37
C PRO A 65 -11.06 -12.01 -12.82
N ALA A 66 -11.99 -11.07 -12.99
CA ALA A 66 -12.39 -10.60 -14.32
C ALA A 66 -11.22 -9.99 -15.13
N HIS A 67 -10.19 -9.52 -14.44
CA HIS A 67 -9.01 -8.91 -15.05
C HIS A 67 -7.79 -9.85 -15.16
N ASP A 68 -7.96 -11.13 -14.86
CA ASP A 68 -6.83 -12.07 -14.87
C ASP A 68 -6.19 -12.22 -16.26
N GLU A 69 -6.98 -12.21 -17.33
CA GLU A 69 -6.46 -12.28 -18.68
C GLU A 69 -5.62 -11.06 -19.03
N GLU A 70 -6.06 -9.87 -18.63
CA GLU A 70 -5.30 -8.63 -18.85
C GLU A 70 -3.95 -8.67 -18.13
N ILE A 71 -3.94 -9.10 -16.85
CA ILE A 71 -2.72 -9.20 -16.04
C ILE A 71 -1.81 -10.30 -16.58
N PHE A 72 -2.37 -11.40 -17.09
CA PHE A 72 -1.60 -12.45 -17.72
C PHE A 72 -0.93 -11.98 -19.01
N HIS A 73 -1.64 -11.25 -19.88
CA HIS A 73 -1.06 -10.62 -21.06
C HIS A 73 0.03 -9.61 -20.69
N LEU A 74 -0.22 -8.77 -19.69
CA LEU A 74 0.78 -7.84 -19.15
C LEU A 74 2.05 -8.58 -18.71
N TYR A 75 1.91 -9.66 -17.92
CA TYR A 75 3.05 -10.47 -17.49
C TYR A 75 3.88 -10.98 -18.68
N ASN A 76 3.20 -11.51 -19.70
CA ASN A 76 3.89 -12.05 -20.89
C ASN A 76 4.63 -10.95 -21.65
N SER A 77 4.01 -9.78 -21.84
CA SER A 77 4.62 -8.64 -22.54
C SER A 77 5.81 -8.07 -21.76
N ILE A 78 5.72 -8.00 -20.43
CA ILE A 78 6.82 -7.62 -19.52
C ILE A 78 7.99 -8.60 -19.66
N ALA A 79 7.72 -9.90 -19.62
CA ALA A 79 8.75 -10.93 -19.75
C ALA A 79 9.43 -10.89 -21.12
N ALA A 80 8.67 -10.66 -22.20
CA ALA A 80 9.19 -10.56 -23.57
C ALA A 80 10.04 -9.29 -23.76
N SER A 81 9.68 -8.18 -23.10
CA SER A 81 10.39 -6.89 -23.20
C SER A 81 11.61 -6.78 -22.28
N GLY A 82 11.90 -7.81 -21.46
CA GLY A 82 12.98 -7.76 -20.46
C GLY A 82 12.78 -6.69 -19.38
N LYS A 83 11.53 -6.31 -19.14
CA LYS A 83 11.16 -5.36 -18.07
C LYS A 83 10.71 -6.10 -16.82
N HIS A 84 10.29 -5.36 -15.80
CA HIS A 84 9.90 -5.92 -14.51
C HIS A 84 8.47 -5.52 -14.14
N LEU A 85 7.80 -6.47 -13.47
CA LEU A 85 6.46 -6.33 -12.92
C LEU A 85 6.53 -6.41 -11.40
N LEU A 86 6.03 -5.40 -10.72
CA LEU A 86 5.79 -5.46 -9.28
C LEU A 86 4.30 -5.64 -9.04
N VAL A 87 3.92 -6.68 -8.31
CA VAL A 87 2.52 -6.94 -7.94
C VAL A 87 2.38 -6.85 -6.44
N ALA A 88 1.46 -6.02 -5.95
CA ALA A 88 1.07 -6.00 -4.55
C ALA A 88 -0.25 -6.75 -4.36
N THR A 89 -0.33 -7.66 -3.40
CA THR A 89 -1.53 -8.48 -3.13
C THR A 89 -1.68 -8.78 -1.64
N GLU A 90 -2.90 -9.03 -1.20
CA GLU A 90 -3.17 -9.43 0.18
C GLU A 90 -2.93 -10.91 0.41
N VAL A 91 -3.27 -11.73 -0.60
CA VAL A 91 -3.19 -13.19 -0.54
C VAL A 91 -2.13 -13.67 -1.52
N PRO A 92 -1.21 -14.55 -1.08
CA PRO A 92 -0.21 -15.11 -1.99
C PRO A 92 -0.86 -15.77 -3.21
N PRO A 93 -0.30 -15.61 -4.43
CA PRO A 93 -0.89 -16.19 -5.66
C PRO A 93 -1.17 -17.69 -5.56
N VAL A 94 -0.35 -18.46 -4.84
CA VAL A 94 -0.57 -19.89 -4.62
C VAL A 94 -1.92 -20.21 -3.95
N ARG A 95 -2.46 -19.28 -3.16
CA ARG A 95 -3.75 -19.42 -2.47
C ARG A 95 -4.92 -18.80 -3.22
N TRP A 96 -4.72 -18.24 -4.41
CA TRP A 96 -5.81 -17.70 -5.20
C TRP A 96 -6.75 -18.81 -5.66
N ASN A 97 -8.05 -18.64 -5.43
CA ASN A 97 -9.09 -19.54 -5.87
C ASN A 97 -9.90 -18.90 -7.01
N GLY A 98 -10.33 -19.73 -7.98
CA GLY A 98 -11.15 -19.26 -9.10
C GLY A 98 -10.42 -18.30 -10.06
N ARG A 99 -9.09 -18.22 -9.98
CA ARG A 99 -8.26 -17.36 -10.83
C ARG A 99 -7.72 -18.12 -12.04
N LEU A 100 -7.29 -17.38 -13.07
CA LEU A 100 -6.70 -17.95 -14.27
C LEU A 100 -5.47 -18.83 -13.91
N PRO A 101 -5.47 -20.15 -14.23
CA PRO A 101 -4.40 -21.06 -13.78
C PRO A 101 -3.01 -20.65 -14.23
N ASP A 102 -2.88 -20.14 -15.45
CA ASP A 102 -1.60 -19.73 -16.02
C ASP A 102 -1.03 -18.49 -15.30
N LEU A 103 -1.86 -17.49 -15.01
CA LEU A 103 -1.47 -16.31 -14.23
C LEU A 103 -1.04 -16.73 -12.83
N LYS A 104 -1.87 -17.54 -12.16
CA LYS A 104 -1.57 -18.09 -10.83
C LYS A 104 -0.24 -18.81 -10.81
N SER A 105 0.01 -19.69 -11.80
CA SER A 105 1.26 -20.44 -11.90
C SER A 105 2.48 -19.53 -12.03
N ARG A 106 2.43 -18.56 -12.96
CA ARG A 106 3.53 -17.62 -13.20
C ARG A 106 3.83 -16.74 -12.00
N LEU A 107 2.80 -16.14 -11.41
CA LEU A 107 3.00 -15.31 -10.22
C LEU A 107 3.40 -16.14 -9.00
N SER A 108 2.97 -17.40 -8.88
CA SER A 108 3.43 -18.29 -7.80
C SER A 108 4.89 -18.69 -7.92
N ALA A 109 5.43 -18.73 -9.13
CA ALA A 109 6.86 -19.01 -9.39
C ALA A 109 7.75 -17.77 -9.17
N ALA A 110 7.21 -16.58 -9.14
CA ALA A 110 7.95 -15.35 -8.88
C ALA A 110 8.40 -15.29 -7.40
N PRO A 111 9.46 -14.54 -7.06
CA PRO A 111 9.80 -14.27 -5.66
C PRO A 111 8.66 -13.55 -4.93
N HIS A 112 8.35 -14.01 -3.69
CA HIS A 112 7.35 -13.44 -2.82
C HIS A 112 8.00 -12.78 -1.62
N ILE A 113 7.58 -11.56 -1.35
CA ILE A 113 8.05 -10.79 -0.20
C ILE A 113 6.88 -10.53 0.73
N SER A 114 6.91 -11.12 1.90
CA SER A 114 5.90 -10.86 2.92
C SER A 114 6.18 -9.54 3.63
N ILE A 115 5.14 -8.73 3.77
CA ILE A 115 5.13 -7.51 4.58
C ILE A 115 4.15 -7.76 5.72
N GLU A 116 4.66 -7.77 6.93
CA GLU A 116 3.84 -7.93 8.13
C GLU A 116 3.13 -6.61 8.47
N ALA A 117 2.04 -6.72 9.24
CA ALA A 117 1.42 -5.55 9.83
C ALA A 117 2.44 -4.80 10.69
N PRO A 118 2.44 -3.45 10.68
CA PRO A 118 3.39 -2.68 11.47
C PRO A 118 3.18 -2.92 12.97
N ASN A 119 4.27 -3.01 13.72
CA ASN A 119 4.20 -3.08 15.17
C ASN A 119 3.92 -1.69 15.77
N GLU A 120 3.53 -1.66 17.05
CA GLU A 120 3.18 -0.43 17.77
C GLU A 120 4.28 0.63 17.72
N THR A 121 5.54 0.20 17.88
CA THR A 121 6.69 1.11 17.88
C THR A 121 6.85 1.79 16.52
N LEU A 122 6.69 1.05 15.43
CA LEU A 122 6.78 1.59 14.08
C LEU A 122 5.61 2.53 13.77
N ILE A 123 4.38 2.15 14.15
CA ILE A 123 3.21 3.03 14.00
C ILE A 123 3.42 4.34 14.78
N ALA A 124 3.86 4.26 16.04
CA ALA A 124 4.13 5.44 16.86
C ALA A 124 5.14 6.37 16.18
N ALA A 125 6.26 5.83 15.69
CA ALA A 125 7.28 6.61 15.01
C ALA A 125 6.75 7.28 13.72
N VAL A 126 5.95 6.55 12.94
CA VAL A 126 5.33 7.08 11.71
C VAL A 126 4.31 8.17 12.04
N MET A 127 3.47 7.99 13.05
CA MET A 127 2.51 9.03 13.49
C MET A 127 3.21 10.28 13.96
N MET A 128 4.28 10.15 14.77
CA MET A 128 5.10 11.29 15.20
C MET A 128 5.65 12.05 13.99
N LYS A 129 6.17 11.32 13.00
CA LYS A 129 6.66 11.93 11.78
C LYS A 129 5.54 12.63 11.01
N MET A 130 4.37 12.01 10.84
CA MET A 130 3.22 12.61 10.13
C MET A 130 2.77 13.92 10.79
N PHE A 131 2.70 13.98 12.12
CA PHE A 131 2.39 15.22 12.84
C PHE A 131 3.50 16.27 12.65
N ALA A 132 4.76 15.87 12.74
CA ALA A 132 5.89 16.78 12.53
C ALA A 132 5.92 17.36 11.10
N ASP A 133 5.63 16.54 10.09
CA ASP A 133 5.54 16.97 8.68
C ASP A 133 4.42 18.01 8.47
N GLN A 134 3.36 17.96 9.29
CA GLN A 134 2.27 18.95 9.33
C GLN A 134 2.54 20.11 10.32
N GLN A 135 3.75 20.17 10.90
CA GLN A 135 4.15 21.19 11.88
C GLN A 135 3.29 21.18 13.16
N ILE A 136 2.78 20.03 13.54
CA ILE A 136 1.95 19.83 14.73
C ILE A 136 2.81 19.17 15.82
N ASP A 137 2.89 19.84 16.97
CA ASP A 137 3.54 19.28 18.15
C ASP A 137 2.53 18.48 18.97
N VAL A 138 2.81 17.17 19.14
CA VAL A 138 1.94 16.22 19.86
C VAL A 138 2.74 15.48 20.90
N GLY A 139 2.24 15.46 22.14
CA GLY A 139 2.89 14.76 23.24
C GLY A 139 2.91 13.23 23.06
N ALA A 140 3.94 12.59 23.61
CA ALA A 140 4.12 11.13 23.53
C ALA A 140 2.93 10.35 24.15
N GLU A 141 2.27 10.93 25.15
CA GLU A 141 1.08 10.36 25.79
C GLU A 141 -0.11 10.28 24.82
N VAL A 142 -0.23 11.24 23.89
CA VAL A 142 -1.28 11.22 22.86
C VAL A 142 -0.98 10.11 21.85
N ILE A 143 0.25 10.02 21.37
CA ILE A 143 0.67 8.95 20.45
C ILE A 143 0.42 7.58 21.08
N SER A 144 0.84 7.37 22.31
CA SER A 144 0.59 6.11 23.02
C SER A 144 -0.91 5.81 23.16
N TYR A 145 -1.72 6.81 23.48
CA TYR A 145 -3.17 6.68 23.58
C TYR A 145 -3.80 6.22 22.25
N LEU A 146 -3.35 6.80 21.13
CA LEU A 146 -3.85 6.51 19.78
C LEU A 146 -3.46 5.09 19.34
N VAL A 147 -2.17 4.75 19.42
CA VAL A 147 -1.62 3.45 18.98
C VAL A 147 -2.29 2.28 19.69
N ASN A 148 -2.63 2.43 20.98
CA ASN A 148 -3.29 1.38 21.76
C ASN A 148 -4.78 1.18 21.39
N ARG A 149 -5.39 2.06 20.56
CA ARG A 149 -6.83 2.05 20.27
C ARG A 149 -7.18 2.03 18.80
N MET A 150 -6.20 2.20 17.94
CA MET A 150 -6.39 2.17 16.51
C MET A 150 -6.10 0.78 15.93
N GLU A 151 -6.59 0.53 14.74
CA GLU A 151 -6.15 -0.60 13.94
C GLU A 151 -4.66 -0.48 13.59
N ARG A 152 -3.93 -1.59 13.64
CA ARG A 152 -2.49 -1.62 13.36
C ARG A 152 -2.21 -1.57 11.87
N SER A 153 -2.52 -0.43 11.25
CA SER A 153 -2.23 -0.17 9.86
C SER A 153 -1.72 1.26 9.66
N PHE A 154 -0.89 1.47 8.63
CA PHE A 154 -0.44 2.81 8.28
C PHE A 154 -1.57 3.69 7.74
N GLU A 155 -2.57 3.07 7.13
CA GLU A 155 -3.75 3.76 6.63
C GLU A 155 -4.59 4.31 7.78
N ALA A 156 -4.89 3.48 8.79
CA ALA A 156 -5.58 3.94 9.98
C ALA A 156 -4.81 5.05 10.71
N ALA A 157 -3.47 4.94 10.78
CA ALA A 157 -2.63 5.98 11.36
C ALA A 157 -2.77 7.31 10.60
N ARG A 158 -2.71 7.28 9.26
CA ARG A 158 -2.87 8.46 8.41
C ARG A 158 -4.24 9.11 8.58
N LEU A 159 -5.29 8.32 8.45
CA LEU A 159 -6.67 8.83 8.61
C LEU A 159 -6.87 9.47 9.98
N LEU A 160 -6.31 8.88 11.03
CA LEU A 160 -6.44 9.39 12.39
C LEU A 160 -5.66 10.70 12.60
N VAL A 161 -4.46 10.81 12.02
CA VAL A 161 -3.66 12.05 12.03
C VAL A 161 -4.41 13.16 11.30
N ASP A 162 -4.96 12.89 10.13
CA ASP A 162 -5.71 13.88 9.34
C ASP A 162 -6.99 14.33 10.08
N ARG A 163 -7.73 13.41 10.69
CA ARG A 163 -8.92 13.73 11.48
C ARG A 163 -8.59 14.59 12.71
N LEU A 164 -7.50 14.28 13.39
CA LEU A 164 -7.05 15.05 14.56
C LEU A 164 -6.59 16.45 14.17
N ASN A 165 -5.88 16.58 13.04
CA ASN A 165 -5.50 17.88 12.51
C ASN A 165 -6.74 18.74 12.19
N ASN A 166 -7.70 18.18 11.46
CA ASN A 166 -8.95 18.87 11.11
C ASN A 166 -9.73 19.28 12.36
N ALA A 167 -9.85 18.40 13.35
CA ALA A 167 -10.52 18.71 14.62
C ALA A 167 -9.79 19.81 15.41
N SER A 168 -8.47 19.79 15.44
CA SER A 168 -7.62 20.80 16.07
C SER A 168 -7.81 22.17 15.43
N LEU A 169 -7.81 22.23 14.09
CA LEU A 169 -8.02 23.47 13.33
C LEU A 169 -9.43 24.02 13.53
N ALA A 170 -10.47 23.18 13.43
CA ALA A 170 -11.87 23.57 13.60
C ALA A 170 -12.15 24.12 14.99
N THR A 171 -11.59 23.51 16.03
CA THR A 171 -11.84 23.91 17.43
C THR A 171 -10.79 24.89 17.98
N LYS A 172 -9.72 25.16 17.25
CA LYS A 172 -8.55 25.95 17.67
C LYS A 172 -7.94 25.42 18.98
N ARG A 173 -8.00 24.11 19.21
CA ARG A 173 -7.47 23.42 20.38
C ARG A 173 -6.22 22.63 20.02
N ARG A 174 -5.24 22.56 20.94
CA ARG A 174 -4.10 21.66 20.80
C ARG A 174 -4.55 20.20 20.80
N ILE A 175 -3.82 19.34 20.10
CA ILE A 175 -4.08 17.90 20.12
C ILE A 175 -3.63 17.35 21.48
N THR A 176 -4.58 16.90 22.24
CA THR A 176 -4.42 16.33 23.60
C THR A 176 -5.18 15.01 23.69
N VAL A 177 -4.94 14.21 24.75
CA VAL A 177 -5.69 12.97 24.98
C VAL A 177 -7.20 13.16 25.02
N PRO A 178 -7.76 14.20 25.65
CA PRO A 178 -9.19 14.49 25.57
C PRO A 178 -9.70 14.68 24.12
N LEU A 179 -9.01 15.50 23.29
CA LEU A 179 -9.40 15.69 21.89
C LEU A 179 -9.26 14.38 21.08
N ALA A 180 -8.19 13.62 21.32
CA ALA A 180 -7.98 12.31 20.69
C ALA A 180 -9.12 11.33 21.02
N ARG A 181 -9.61 11.34 22.24
CA ARG A 181 -10.76 10.54 22.66
C ARG A 181 -12.03 10.93 21.93
N GLU A 182 -12.32 12.23 21.85
CA GLU A 182 -13.47 12.77 21.12
C GLU A 182 -13.44 12.29 19.64
N VAL A 183 -12.30 12.43 18.98
CA VAL A 183 -12.13 12.07 17.56
C VAL A 183 -12.26 10.57 17.30
N ILE A 184 -11.71 9.70 18.18
CA ILE A 184 -11.83 8.25 18.03
C ILE A 184 -13.29 7.79 18.21
N GLN A 185 -14.03 8.39 19.15
CA GLN A 185 -15.42 8.01 19.44
C GLN A 185 -16.41 8.51 18.38
N THR A 186 -16.05 9.53 17.61
CA THR A 186 -16.88 10.03 16.52
C THR A 186 -16.61 9.17 15.27
N PRO A 187 -17.61 8.46 14.71
CA PRO A 187 -17.42 7.75 13.45
C PRO A 187 -16.92 8.72 12.37
N PRO A 188 -16.16 8.26 11.38
CA PRO A 188 -15.89 9.07 10.20
C PRO A 188 -17.25 9.49 9.60
N GLU A 189 -17.38 10.76 9.26
CA GLU A 189 -18.51 11.19 8.43
C GLU A 189 -18.40 10.40 7.12
N GLU A 190 -19.41 9.58 6.84
CA GLU A 190 -19.56 8.98 5.52
C GLU A 190 -19.67 10.14 4.53
N ASP A 191 -18.71 10.24 3.60
CA ASP A 191 -18.81 11.17 2.49
C ASP A 191 -20.18 10.95 1.84
N LYS A 192 -21.09 11.84 2.08
CA LYS A 192 -22.34 11.90 1.32
C LYS A 192 -21.92 12.32 -0.08
N GLU A 193 -21.76 11.33 -0.94
CA GLU A 193 -21.78 11.56 -2.37
C GLU A 193 -23.00 12.41 -2.71
N ILE A 194 -22.72 13.61 -3.21
CA ILE A 194 -23.69 14.49 -3.84
C ILE A 194 -23.65 14.21 -5.35
#